data_ea286a17ccb33365546c3725d6262f51
#
_entry.id   ea286a17ccb33365546c3725d6262f51
#
_cell.length_a   1.000
_cell.length_b   1.000
_cell.length_c   1.000
_cell.angle_alpha   90.00
_cell.angle_beta   90.00
_cell.angle_gamma   90.00
#
_symmetry.space_group_name_H-M   'P 1'
#
loop_
_entity.id
_entity.type
_entity.pdbx_description
1 polymer ?
#
loop_
_entity_poly.entity_id
_entity_poly.type
_entity_poly.pdbx_seq_one_letter_code
_entity_poly.pdbx_strand_id
1 'polypeptide(L)'
;MDGEPVFVTGGTGYIGRPLIGALLAREHTVHALARPGSEAKLPGGALPVAGNALDASTFAAAIPHGATFVHLIGTPHPNPSKATEFQRVDLGSIRAATAAAQQAGVRHLVYLSVAHPAPVMRAYVAAREEGESLVIASGIPATILRPWYVLGPGHRWPCLLIPFYAVLRWIPATRDSAEQLGLVTLDAMKAALVRAIEAPPASGVRIVEVPEIRRT
;
A
#
# COMPACT_ATOMS: atom_id res chain seq x y z
N MET A 1 16.23 -10.59 19.70
CA MET A 1 15.18 -11.30 18.91
C MET A 1 15.21 -10.66 17.55
N ASP A 2 15.63 -11.41 16.54
CA ASP A 2 15.65 -10.86 15.17
C ASP A 2 14.19 -10.50 14.80
N GLY A 3 13.97 -9.23 14.47
CA GLY A 3 12.65 -8.76 14.09
C GLY A 3 12.12 -9.55 12.88
N GLU A 4 10.81 -9.74 12.84
CA GLU A 4 10.17 -10.50 11.77
C GLU A 4 10.50 -9.93 10.38
N PRO A 5 10.85 -10.78 9.39
CA PRO A 5 11.23 -10.31 8.07
C PRO A 5 10.04 -9.66 7.36
N VAL A 6 10.30 -8.50 6.76
CA VAL A 6 9.31 -7.74 5.97
C VAL A 6 9.85 -7.58 4.54
N PHE A 7 9.06 -7.96 3.55
CA PHE A 7 9.39 -7.76 2.14
C PHE A 7 8.53 -6.62 1.57
N VAL A 8 9.16 -5.57 1.05
CA VAL A 8 8.46 -4.34 0.61
C VAL A 8 8.63 -4.12 -0.90
N THR A 9 7.54 -4.01 -1.62
CA THR A 9 7.53 -3.46 -2.98
C THR A 9 7.09 -2.00 -2.97
N GLY A 10 7.67 -1.17 -3.84
CA GLY A 10 7.44 0.28 -3.81
C GLY A 10 8.25 1.02 -2.74
N GLY A 11 9.29 0.38 -2.19
CA GLY A 11 10.13 0.93 -1.12
C GLY A 11 10.86 2.22 -1.44
N THR A 12 11.10 2.53 -2.72
CA THR A 12 11.71 3.79 -3.17
C THR A 12 10.72 4.95 -3.29
N GLY A 13 9.42 4.67 -3.11
CA GLY A 13 8.33 5.62 -3.29
C GLY A 13 8.07 6.53 -2.08
N TYR A 14 7.08 7.41 -2.27
CA TYR A 14 6.66 8.42 -1.31
C TYR A 14 6.25 7.85 0.07
N ILE A 15 5.50 6.75 0.09
CA ILE A 15 5.06 6.07 1.31
C ILE A 15 6.12 5.03 1.75
N GLY A 16 6.75 4.35 0.78
CA GLY A 16 7.66 3.24 1.07
C GLY A 16 8.92 3.65 1.83
N ARG A 17 9.55 4.77 1.47
CA ARG A 17 10.76 5.24 2.15
C ARG A 17 10.55 5.53 3.64
N PRO A 18 9.56 6.34 4.06
CA PRO A 18 9.29 6.57 5.48
C PRO A 18 8.80 5.32 6.21
N LEU A 19 8.08 4.40 5.55
CA LEU A 19 7.71 3.13 6.14
C LEU A 19 8.94 2.27 6.45
N ILE A 20 9.84 2.08 5.47
CA ILE A 20 11.08 1.31 5.67
C ILE A 20 11.89 1.88 6.83
N GLY A 21 12.07 3.22 6.89
CA GLY A 21 12.77 3.85 8.01
C GLY A 21 12.12 3.56 9.38
N ALA A 22 10.78 3.56 9.43
CA ALA A 22 10.05 3.25 10.66
C ALA A 22 10.15 1.77 11.07
N LEU A 23 10.21 0.85 10.11
CA LEU A 23 10.39 -0.58 10.35
C LEU A 23 11.81 -0.89 10.84
N LEU A 24 12.82 -0.31 10.22
CA LEU A 24 14.22 -0.45 10.64
C LEU A 24 14.45 0.09 12.06
N ALA A 25 13.80 1.22 12.41
CA ALA A 25 13.85 1.77 13.77
C ALA A 25 13.16 0.87 14.82
N ARG A 26 12.38 -0.11 14.38
CA ARG A 26 11.73 -1.14 15.20
C ARG A 26 12.42 -2.51 15.09
N GLU A 27 13.65 -2.50 14.58
CA GLU A 27 14.50 -3.69 14.46
C GLU A 27 13.95 -4.79 13.50
N HIS A 28 13.00 -4.44 12.61
CA HIS A 28 12.58 -5.35 11.55
C HIS A 28 13.68 -5.53 10.50
N THR A 29 13.87 -6.76 10.01
CA THR A 29 14.69 -7.02 8.83
C THR A 29 13.88 -6.71 7.58
N VAL A 30 14.27 -5.67 6.83
CA VAL A 30 13.50 -5.19 5.68
C VAL A 30 14.21 -5.52 4.36
N HIS A 31 13.61 -6.41 3.57
CA HIS A 31 13.97 -6.66 2.18
C HIS A 31 13.13 -5.74 1.28
N ALA A 32 13.75 -5.00 0.38
CA ALA A 32 13.03 -4.03 -0.44
C ALA A 32 13.29 -4.22 -1.93
N LEU A 33 12.23 -4.52 -2.69
CA LEU A 33 12.31 -4.65 -4.14
C LEU A 33 12.59 -3.29 -4.78
N ALA A 34 13.65 -3.23 -5.56
CA ALA A 34 14.02 -2.07 -6.36
C ALA A 34 14.30 -2.48 -7.81
N ARG A 35 13.99 -1.60 -8.75
CA ARG A 35 14.42 -1.80 -10.13
C ARG A 35 15.94 -1.71 -10.19
N PRO A 36 16.61 -2.53 -11.05
CA PRO A 36 18.05 -2.43 -11.24
C PRO A 36 18.51 -0.98 -11.45
N GLY A 37 19.53 -0.54 -10.68
CA GLY A 37 20.03 0.83 -10.67
C GLY A 37 19.23 1.83 -9.81
N SER A 38 18.22 1.38 -9.08
CA SER A 38 17.43 2.23 -8.17
C SER A 38 17.66 1.89 -6.68
N GLU A 39 18.53 0.96 -6.38
CA GLU A 39 18.79 0.43 -5.03
C GLU A 39 19.27 1.54 -4.08
N ALA A 40 20.11 2.44 -4.57
CA ALA A 40 20.62 3.59 -3.80
C ALA A 40 19.53 4.58 -3.33
N LYS A 41 18.29 4.46 -3.85
CA LYS A 41 17.15 5.27 -3.40
C LYS A 41 16.46 4.70 -2.17
N LEU A 42 16.76 3.47 -1.78
CA LEU A 42 16.25 2.85 -0.57
C LEU A 42 16.88 3.49 0.69
N PRO A 43 16.16 3.52 1.81
CA PRO A 43 16.76 3.92 3.09
C PRO A 43 17.93 3.01 3.48
N GLY A 44 18.98 3.60 4.08
CA GLY A 44 20.10 2.83 4.61
C GLY A 44 19.63 1.81 5.65
N GLY A 45 20.20 0.60 5.60
CA GLY A 45 19.80 -0.53 6.44
C GLY A 45 18.76 -1.48 5.79
N ALA A 46 18.05 -1.06 4.75
CA ALA A 46 17.22 -1.97 3.98
C ALA A 46 18.10 -2.88 3.09
N LEU A 47 17.71 -4.15 2.98
CA LEU A 47 18.34 -5.15 2.11
C LEU A 47 17.74 -5.03 0.70
N PRO A 48 18.51 -4.55 -0.30
CA PRO A 48 17.95 -4.36 -1.64
C PRO A 48 17.79 -5.71 -2.35
N VAL A 49 16.64 -5.88 -3.01
CA VAL A 49 16.35 -6.97 -3.93
C VAL A 49 16.17 -6.37 -5.32
N ALA A 50 17.07 -6.70 -6.25
CA ALA A 50 16.93 -6.25 -7.62
C ALA A 50 15.88 -7.08 -8.37
N GLY A 51 14.90 -6.40 -9.01
CA GLY A 51 13.86 -7.11 -9.76
C GLY A 51 12.84 -6.20 -10.38
N ASN A 52 11.92 -6.80 -11.15
CA ASN A 52 10.80 -6.14 -11.79
C ASN A 52 9.50 -6.50 -11.09
N ALA A 53 8.85 -5.54 -10.47
CA ALA A 53 7.60 -5.76 -9.75
C ALA A 53 6.42 -6.25 -10.62
N LEU A 54 6.54 -6.22 -11.94
CA LEU A 54 5.54 -6.76 -12.87
C LEU A 54 5.83 -8.23 -13.25
N ASP A 55 6.92 -8.80 -12.75
CA ASP A 55 7.35 -10.17 -13.06
C ASP A 55 7.81 -10.89 -11.79
N ALA A 56 6.94 -11.75 -11.26
CA ALA A 56 7.17 -12.51 -10.03
C ALA A 56 8.46 -13.34 -10.08
N SER A 57 8.84 -13.89 -11.24
CA SER A 57 10.01 -14.74 -11.40
C SER A 57 11.32 -14.04 -11.05
N THR A 58 11.36 -12.70 -11.16
CA THR A 58 12.55 -11.89 -10.90
C THR A 58 12.85 -11.66 -9.43
N PHE A 59 11.89 -11.93 -8.51
CA PHE A 59 12.06 -11.60 -7.10
C PHE A 59 11.45 -12.62 -6.11
N ALA A 60 10.61 -13.54 -6.56
CA ALA A 60 9.93 -14.48 -5.66
C ALA A 60 10.91 -15.29 -4.78
N ALA A 61 12.03 -15.75 -5.35
CA ALA A 61 13.05 -16.51 -4.62
C ALA A 61 13.80 -15.69 -3.54
N ALA A 62 13.73 -14.37 -3.61
CA ALA A 62 14.36 -13.47 -2.63
C ALA A 62 13.43 -13.06 -1.49
N ILE A 63 12.18 -13.51 -1.50
CA ILE A 63 11.23 -13.26 -0.41
C ILE A 63 11.50 -14.25 0.71
N PRO A 64 11.80 -13.81 1.95
CA PRO A 64 11.97 -14.73 3.06
C PRO A 64 10.69 -15.52 3.36
N HIS A 65 10.81 -16.82 3.56
CA HIS A 65 9.67 -17.63 3.99
C HIS A 65 9.08 -17.10 5.31
N GLY A 66 7.77 -17.09 5.41
CA GLY A 66 7.07 -16.56 6.61
C GLY A 66 7.13 -15.03 6.77
N ALA A 67 7.68 -14.30 5.80
CA ALA A 67 7.72 -12.84 5.86
C ALA A 67 6.32 -12.20 5.82
N THR A 68 6.20 -10.96 6.28
CA THR A 68 5.10 -10.07 5.91
C THR A 68 5.43 -9.38 4.59
N PHE A 69 4.60 -9.57 3.58
CA PHE A 69 4.75 -8.93 2.27
C PHE A 69 3.95 -7.64 2.19
N VAL A 70 4.60 -6.51 1.92
CA VAL A 70 3.97 -5.18 1.83
C VAL A 70 4.00 -4.67 0.40
N HIS A 71 2.82 -4.50 -0.21
CA HIS A 71 2.69 -4.01 -1.58
C HIS A 71 2.21 -2.56 -1.62
N LEU A 72 3.12 -1.65 -2.04
CA LEU A 72 2.89 -0.20 -2.10
C LEU A 72 2.99 0.38 -3.51
N ILE A 73 3.09 -0.48 -4.54
CA ILE A 73 3.22 0.00 -5.91
C ILE A 73 1.90 0.57 -6.39
N GLY A 74 2.00 1.69 -7.11
CA GLY A 74 0.89 2.33 -7.79
C GLY A 74 1.38 3.38 -8.76
N THR A 75 0.51 3.71 -9.71
CA THR A 75 0.75 4.76 -10.69
C THR A 75 0.85 6.13 -9.99
N PRO A 76 1.97 6.86 -10.14
CA PRO A 76 2.13 8.17 -9.55
C PRO A 76 1.20 9.19 -10.21
N HIS A 77 0.67 10.14 -9.41
CA HIS A 77 -0.23 11.20 -9.86
C HIS A 77 -1.38 10.66 -10.73
N PRO A 78 -2.25 9.79 -10.16
CA PRO A 78 -3.34 9.19 -10.91
C PRO A 78 -4.27 10.27 -11.48
N ASN A 79 -4.66 10.08 -12.74
CA ASN A 79 -5.63 10.93 -13.44
C ASN A 79 -6.39 10.09 -14.49
N PRO A 80 -7.55 10.53 -15.00
CA PRO A 80 -8.39 9.71 -15.87
C PRO A 80 -7.72 9.25 -17.19
N SER A 81 -6.70 9.96 -17.67
CA SER A 81 -6.00 9.58 -18.91
C SER A 81 -5.07 8.37 -18.75
N LYS A 82 -4.79 7.94 -17.52
CA LYS A 82 -3.87 6.84 -17.19
C LYS A 82 -4.53 5.47 -17.06
N ALA A 83 -5.72 5.27 -17.61
CA ALA A 83 -6.47 4.01 -17.46
C ALA A 83 -5.64 2.76 -17.82
N THR A 84 -4.92 2.80 -18.94
CA THR A 84 -4.03 1.71 -19.39
C THR A 84 -2.86 1.50 -18.43
N GLU A 85 -2.34 2.59 -17.84
CA GLU A 85 -1.24 2.51 -16.88
C GLU A 85 -1.71 1.85 -15.57
N PHE A 86 -2.93 2.12 -15.10
CA PHE A 86 -3.53 1.46 -13.94
C PHE A 86 -3.63 -0.05 -14.14
N GLN A 87 -4.08 -0.50 -15.32
CA GLN A 87 -4.14 -1.94 -15.63
C GLN A 87 -2.73 -2.55 -15.67
N ARG A 88 -1.78 -1.88 -16.32
CA ARG A 88 -0.43 -2.41 -16.49
C ARG A 88 0.38 -2.39 -15.19
N VAL A 89 0.34 -1.27 -14.45
CA VAL A 89 1.20 -1.06 -13.28
C VAL A 89 0.49 -1.49 -12.01
N ASP A 90 -0.67 -0.92 -11.71
CA ASP A 90 -1.36 -1.18 -10.43
C ASP A 90 -1.84 -2.63 -10.37
N LEU A 91 -2.62 -3.07 -11.35
CA LEU A 91 -3.11 -4.44 -11.36
C LEU A 91 -2.03 -5.46 -11.73
N GLY A 92 -1.15 -5.15 -12.70
CA GLY A 92 -0.06 -6.04 -13.09
C GLY A 92 0.90 -6.33 -11.94
N SER A 93 1.25 -5.31 -11.14
CA SER A 93 2.17 -5.49 -10.01
C SER A 93 1.57 -6.27 -8.85
N ILE A 94 0.28 -6.06 -8.52
CA ILE A 94 -0.35 -6.85 -7.45
C ILE A 94 -0.57 -8.30 -7.87
N ARG A 95 -0.85 -8.57 -9.15
CA ARG A 95 -0.92 -9.94 -9.68
C ARG A 95 0.42 -10.66 -9.54
N ALA A 96 1.52 -10.01 -9.90
CA ALA A 96 2.87 -10.57 -9.71
C ALA A 96 3.21 -10.73 -8.21
N ALA A 97 2.83 -9.75 -7.38
CA ALA A 97 3.07 -9.77 -5.94
C ALA A 97 2.34 -10.92 -5.24
N THR A 98 1.06 -11.16 -5.55
CA THR A 98 0.30 -12.28 -4.95
C THR A 98 0.86 -13.63 -5.37
N ALA A 99 1.25 -13.80 -6.63
CA ALA A 99 1.87 -15.04 -7.11
C ALA A 99 3.23 -15.30 -6.41
N ALA A 100 4.08 -14.27 -6.30
CA ALA A 100 5.37 -14.37 -5.60
C ALA A 100 5.18 -14.64 -4.10
N ALA A 101 4.20 -13.99 -3.46
CA ALA A 101 3.89 -14.19 -2.04
C ALA A 101 3.42 -15.62 -1.75
N GLN A 102 2.56 -16.20 -2.59
CA GLN A 102 2.13 -17.60 -2.49
C GLN A 102 3.31 -18.56 -2.67
N GLN A 103 4.15 -18.35 -3.69
CA GLN A 103 5.32 -19.18 -3.97
C GLN A 103 6.32 -19.17 -2.80
N ALA A 104 6.53 -18.02 -2.18
CA ALA A 104 7.45 -17.85 -1.06
C ALA A 104 6.91 -18.33 0.29
N GLY A 105 5.59 -18.63 0.39
CA GLY A 105 4.95 -19.01 1.64
C GLY A 105 4.96 -17.87 2.67
N VAL A 106 4.60 -16.64 2.27
CA VAL A 106 4.48 -15.52 3.20
C VAL A 106 3.31 -15.75 4.16
N ARG A 107 3.46 -15.30 5.39
CA ARG A 107 2.42 -15.46 6.43
C ARG A 107 1.33 -14.38 6.38
N HIS A 108 1.64 -13.22 5.83
CA HIS A 108 0.76 -12.06 5.81
C HIS A 108 1.04 -11.17 4.61
N LEU A 109 -0.01 -10.63 3.99
CA LEU A 109 0.07 -9.69 2.88
C LEU A 109 -0.58 -8.36 3.27
N VAL A 110 0.16 -7.26 3.18
CA VAL A 110 -0.35 -5.90 3.38
C VAL A 110 -0.46 -5.22 2.02
N TYR A 111 -1.67 -4.85 1.63
CA TYR A 111 -1.96 -4.21 0.35
C TYR A 111 -2.45 -2.78 0.54
N LEU A 112 -1.75 -1.83 -0.08
CA LEU A 112 -2.19 -0.45 -0.15
C LEU A 112 -3.13 -0.29 -1.34
N SER A 113 -4.43 -0.23 -1.09
CA SER A 113 -5.50 -0.04 -2.06
C SER A 113 -5.93 1.44 -2.14
N VAL A 114 -7.19 1.70 -2.39
CA VAL A 114 -7.80 3.03 -2.42
C VAL A 114 -9.20 2.98 -1.82
N ALA A 115 -9.64 4.08 -1.19
CA ALA A 115 -11.01 4.18 -0.68
C ALA A 115 -12.03 4.09 -1.82
N HIS A 116 -13.06 3.27 -1.62
CA HIS A 116 -14.16 3.07 -2.56
C HIS A 116 -15.46 2.70 -1.80
N PRO A 117 -16.65 2.96 -2.37
CA PRO A 117 -16.86 3.53 -3.71
C PRO A 117 -16.45 5.00 -3.81
N ALA A 118 -15.94 5.40 -4.98
CA ALA A 118 -15.60 6.79 -5.25
C ALA A 118 -16.27 7.26 -6.56
N PRO A 119 -16.84 8.47 -6.60
CA PRO A 119 -17.56 8.98 -7.78
C PRO A 119 -16.64 9.34 -8.92
N VAL A 120 -15.34 9.49 -8.65
CA VAL A 120 -14.30 9.88 -9.59
C VAL A 120 -13.24 8.79 -9.75
N MET A 121 -12.39 8.90 -10.76
CA MET A 121 -11.26 7.98 -10.99
C MET A 121 -11.68 6.50 -11.15
N ARG A 122 -12.81 6.24 -11.80
CA ARG A 122 -13.42 4.90 -11.90
C ARG A 122 -12.45 3.81 -12.36
N ALA A 123 -11.63 4.10 -13.39
CA ALA A 123 -10.66 3.12 -13.91
C ALA A 123 -9.56 2.79 -12.89
N TYR A 124 -9.14 3.78 -12.09
CA TYR A 124 -8.17 3.57 -11.01
C TYR A 124 -8.78 2.72 -9.88
N VAL A 125 -9.98 3.09 -9.42
CA VAL A 125 -10.71 2.35 -8.40
C VAL A 125 -10.94 0.90 -8.84
N ALA A 126 -11.43 0.67 -10.06
CA ALA A 126 -11.65 -0.68 -10.59
C ALA A 126 -10.38 -1.54 -10.60
N ALA A 127 -9.23 -0.97 -11.00
CA ALA A 127 -7.95 -1.70 -10.97
C ALA A 127 -7.52 -2.07 -9.54
N ARG A 128 -7.82 -1.21 -8.55
CA ARG A 128 -7.53 -1.49 -7.14
C ARG A 128 -8.49 -2.53 -6.54
N GLU A 129 -9.79 -2.46 -6.86
CA GLU A 129 -10.80 -3.45 -6.46
C GLU A 129 -10.49 -4.84 -7.04
N GLU A 130 -10.06 -4.92 -8.31
CA GLU A 130 -9.59 -6.17 -8.90
C GLU A 130 -8.32 -6.68 -8.18
N GLY A 131 -7.40 -5.78 -7.81
CA GLY A 131 -6.24 -6.11 -6.99
C GLY A 131 -6.62 -6.67 -5.61
N GLU A 132 -7.62 -6.10 -4.95
CA GLU A 132 -8.15 -6.62 -3.69
C GLU A 132 -8.73 -8.04 -3.87
N SER A 133 -9.45 -8.26 -4.97
CA SER A 133 -9.99 -9.58 -5.30
C SER A 133 -8.89 -10.63 -5.46
N LEU A 134 -7.75 -10.27 -6.06
CA LEU A 134 -6.57 -11.15 -6.16
C LEU A 134 -5.95 -11.44 -4.79
N VAL A 135 -5.86 -10.43 -3.91
CA VAL A 135 -5.39 -10.60 -2.54
C VAL A 135 -6.29 -11.56 -1.76
N ILE A 136 -7.60 -11.38 -1.83
CA ILE A 136 -8.60 -12.25 -1.18
C ILE A 136 -8.49 -13.68 -1.73
N ALA A 137 -8.44 -13.83 -3.05
CA ALA A 137 -8.35 -15.14 -3.72
C ALA A 137 -7.02 -15.87 -3.44
N SER A 138 -5.97 -15.17 -3.03
CA SER A 138 -4.68 -15.78 -2.67
C SER A 138 -4.76 -16.72 -1.46
N GLY A 139 -5.76 -16.54 -0.59
CA GLY A 139 -5.91 -17.28 0.66
C GLY A 139 -4.90 -16.90 1.74
N ILE A 140 -3.96 -15.99 1.46
CA ILE A 140 -2.99 -15.49 2.45
C ILE A 140 -3.72 -14.55 3.42
N PRO A 141 -3.53 -14.68 4.75
CA PRO A 141 -4.01 -13.67 5.69
C PRO A 141 -3.57 -12.27 5.27
N ALA A 142 -4.49 -11.32 5.13
CA ALA A 142 -4.15 -10.04 4.55
C ALA A 142 -4.74 -8.84 5.30
N THR A 143 -4.06 -7.70 5.19
CA THR A 143 -4.59 -6.39 5.60
C THR A 143 -4.61 -5.46 4.38
N ILE A 144 -5.80 -4.99 4.01
CA ILE A 144 -6.00 -4.05 2.91
C ILE A 144 -6.26 -2.68 3.50
N LEU A 145 -5.39 -1.72 3.20
CA LEU A 145 -5.57 -0.33 3.62
C LEU A 145 -6.15 0.48 2.45
N ARG A 146 -7.23 1.21 2.71
CA ARG A 146 -7.98 2.00 1.71
C ARG A 146 -7.89 3.50 1.98
N PRO A 147 -6.71 4.15 1.84
CA PRO A 147 -6.64 5.61 1.90
C PRO A 147 -7.27 6.22 0.65
N TRP A 148 -7.76 7.47 0.75
CA TRP A 148 -8.14 8.24 -0.43
C TRP A 148 -6.98 9.10 -0.90
N TYR A 149 -6.57 10.05 -0.12
CA TYR A 149 -5.46 10.95 -0.41
C TYR A 149 -4.47 10.98 0.75
N VAL A 150 -3.18 10.77 0.47
CA VAL A 150 -2.12 10.83 1.49
C VAL A 150 -1.37 12.16 1.36
N LEU A 151 -1.54 13.02 2.37
CA LEU A 151 -0.93 14.35 2.46
C LEU A 151 0.44 14.29 3.12
N GLY A 152 1.38 15.05 2.57
CA GLY A 152 2.70 15.22 3.17
C GLY A 152 3.60 16.12 2.33
N PRO A 153 4.90 16.18 2.62
CA PRO A 153 5.84 17.00 1.86
C PRO A 153 5.77 16.75 0.35
N GLY A 154 5.59 17.81 -0.44
CA GLY A 154 5.44 17.73 -1.89
C GLY A 154 4.03 17.36 -2.40
N HIS A 155 3.07 16.98 -1.53
CA HIS A 155 1.71 16.59 -1.89
C HIS A 155 0.66 17.35 -1.06
N ARG A 156 0.71 18.70 -1.10
CA ARG A 156 -0.16 19.57 -0.29
C ARG A 156 -1.35 20.20 -1.06
N TRP A 157 -1.39 20.08 -2.39
CA TRP A 157 -2.48 20.68 -3.17
C TRP A 157 -3.90 20.26 -2.74
N PRO A 158 -4.14 19.01 -2.23
CA PRO A 158 -5.47 18.63 -1.78
C PRO A 158 -5.91 19.32 -0.50
N CYS A 159 -5.01 20.04 0.20
CA CYS A 159 -5.40 20.89 1.32
C CYS A 159 -6.42 21.98 0.91
N LEU A 160 -6.45 22.37 -0.37
CA LEU A 160 -7.46 23.27 -0.92
C LEU A 160 -8.87 22.68 -0.91
N LEU A 161 -8.99 21.34 -0.82
CA LEU A 161 -10.26 20.63 -0.74
C LEU A 161 -10.79 20.50 0.70
N ILE A 162 -9.99 20.80 1.72
CA ILE A 162 -10.38 20.67 3.13
C ILE A 162 -11.66 21.45 3.45
N PRO A 163 -11.83 22.73 3.05
CA PRO A 163 -13.07 23.48 3.32
C PRO A 163 -14.29 22.81 2.67
N PHE A 164 -14.13 22.27 1.47
CA PHE A 164 -15.20 21.58 0.75
C PHE A 164 -15.61 20.28 1.46
N TYR A 165 -14.65 19.47 1.90
CA TYR A 165 -14.94 18.26 2.71
C TYR A 165 -15.56 18.62 4.08
N ALA A 166 -15.14 19.73 4.69
CA ALA A 166 -15.72 20.19 5.94
C ALA A 166 -17.22 20.53 5.79
N VAL A 167 -17.61 21.18 4.69
CA VAL A 167 -19.02 21.49 4.38
C VAL A 167 -19.81 20.20 4.11
N LEU A 168 -19.27 19.26 3.33
CA LEU A 168 -19.95 17.99 3.00
C LEU A 168 -20.21 17.12 4.24
N ARG A 169 -19.38 17.21 5.28
CA ARG A 169 -19.57 16.51 6.56
C ARG A 169 -20.77 17.00 7.36
N TRP A 170 -21.24 18.23 7.10
CA TRP A 170 -22.41 18.81 7.77
C TRP A 170 -23.73 18.38 7.13
N ILE A 171 -23.69 17.83 5.92
CA ILE A 171 -24.85 17.34 5.18
C ILE A 171 -25.00 15.83 5.49
N PRO A 172 -26.09 15.38 6.15
CA PRO A 172 -26.26 13.98 6.55
C PRO A 172 -26.12 12.99 5.39
N ALA A 173 -26.64 13.31 4.21
CA ALA A 173 -26.60 12.45 3.02
C ALA A 173 -25.19 12.24 2.41
N THR A 174 -24.22 13.10 2.76
CA THR A 174 -22.83 13.03 2.20
C THR A 174 -21.78 12.78 3.26
N ARG A 175 -22.19 12.72 4.53
CA ARG A 175 -21.29 12.59 5.68
C ARG A 175 -20.42 11.34 5.61
N ASP A 176 -21.01 10.19 5.38
CA ASP A 176 -20.29 8.91 5.31
C ASP A 176 -19.28 8.89 4.16
N SER A 177 -19.70 9.40 2.98
CA SER A 177 -18.79 9.54 1.84
C SER A 177 -17.66 10.52 2.10
N ALA A 178 -17.92 11.64 2.78
CA ALA A 178 -16.91 12.63 3.13
C ALA A 178 -15.93 12.12 4.19
N GLU A 179 -16.36 11.21 5.07
CA GLU A 179 -15.49 10.54 6.04
C GLU A 179 -14.62 9.47 5.37
N GLN A 180 -15.18 8.68 4.46
CA GLN A 180 -14.47 7.65 3.69
C GLN A 180 -13.46 8.23 2.69
N LEU A 181 -13.78 9.37 2.07
CA LEU A 181 -12.91 10.06 1.12
C LEU A 181 -12.04 11.14 1.80
N GLY A 182 -11.88 11.07 3.11
CA GLY A 182 -11.10 12.02 3.89
C GLY A 182 -9.61 11.96 3.60
N LEU A 183 -8.93 13.09 3.85
CA LEU A 183 -7.49 13.20 3.72
C LEU A 183 -6.78 12.47 4.87
N VAL A 184 -5.71 11.74 4.56
CA VAL A 184 -4.85 11.04 5.52
C VAL A 184 -3.47 11.69 5.51
N THR A 185 -2.85 11.91 6.66
CA THR A 185 -1.46 12.38 6.70
C THR A 185 -0.49 11.23 6.41
N LEU A 186 0.70 11.55 5.90
CA LEU A 186 1.74 10.55 5.68
C LEU A 186 2.13 9.84 6.99
N ASP A 187 2.13 10.57 8.12
CA ASP A 187 2.45 9.98 9.42
C ASP A 187 1.37 9.01 9.90
N ALA A 188 0.08 9.36 9.76
CA ALA A 188 -1.02 8.44 10.06
C ALA A 188 -0.99 7.21 9.15
N MET A 189 -0.71 7.40 7.85
CA MET A 189 -0.57 6.28 6.91
C MET A 189 0.59 5.35 7.28
N LYS A 190 1.75 5.92 7.61
CA LYS A 190 2.92 5.17 8.08
C LYS A 190 2.60 4.39 9.35
N ALA A 191 1.96 5.02 10.33
CA ALA A 191 1.59 4.36 11.59
C ALA A 191 0.58 3.22 11.37
N ALA A 192 -0.42 3.42 10.49
CA ALA A 192 -1.38 2.39 10.13
C ALA A 192 -0.72 1.18 9.43
N LEU A 193 0.25 1.43 8.53
CA LEU A 193 1.02 0.38 7.87
C LEU A 193 1.88 -0.40 8.87
N VAL A 194 2.59 0.28 9.77
CA VAL A 194 3.37 -0.38 10.84
C VAL A 194 2.46 -1.25 11.70
N ARG A 195 1.33 -0.72 12.16
CA ARG A 195 0.36 -1.51 12.94
C ARG A 195 -0.17 -2.73 12.16
N ALA A 196 -0.46 -2.58 10.87
CA ALA A 196 -0.89 -3.69 10.02
C ALA A 196 0.17 -4.80 9.96
N ILE A 197 1.44 -4.43 9.85
CA ILE A 197 2.57 -5.36 9.79
C ILE A 197 2.76 -6.09 11.13
N GLU A 198 2.68 -5.37 12.25
CA GLU A 198 2.92 -5.89 13.59
C GLU A 198 1.72 -6.65 14.19
N ALA A 199 0.50 -6.41 13.65
CA ALA A 199 -0.73 -7.06 14.11
C ALA A 199 -1.48 -7.71 12.94
N PRO A 200 -0.92 -8.77 12.32
CA PRO A 200 -1.58 -9.51 11.24
C PRO A 200 -2.87 -10.17 11.73
N PRO A 201 -3.91 -10.27 10.88
CA PRO A 201 -5.08 -11.08 11.22
C PRO A 201 -4.68 -12.56 11.32
N ALA A 202 -5.31 -13.30 12.24
CA ALA A 202 -5.04 -14.73 12.40
C ALA A 202 -5.44 -15.53 11.15
N SER A 203 -6.47 -15.06 10.43
CA SER A 203 -6.93 -15.63 9.16
C SER A 203 -7.79 -14.60 8.42
N GLY A 204 -8.02 -14.84 7.13
CA GLY A 204 -8.88 -14.00 6.29
C GLY A 204 -8.30 -12.62 6.00
N VAL A 205 -9.16 -11.65 5.72
CA VAL A 205 -8.77 -10.31 5.26
C VAL A 205 -9.35 -9.25 6.20
N ARG A 206 -8.48 -8.40 6.73
CA ARG A 206 -8.85 -7.19 7.45
C ARG A 206 -8.81 -5.99 6.50
N ILE A 207 -9.88 -5.21 6.47
CA ILE A 207 -9.94 -3.94 5.72
C ILE A 207 -9.80 -2.80 6.72
N VAL A 208 -8.93 -1.84 6.39
CA VAL A 208 -8.64 -0.64 7.19
C VAL A 208 -9.02 0.58 6.37
N GLU A 209 -10.13 1.20 6.75
CA GLU A 209 -10.70 2.37 6.06
C GLU A 209 -10.09 3.69 6.58
N VAL A 210 -10.33 4.80 5.85
CA VAL A 210 -9.81 6.15 6.18
C VAL A 210 -10.04 6.54 7.64
N PRO A 211 -11.23 6.36 8.25
CA PRO A 211 -11.44 6.74 9.65
C PRO A 211 -10.54 5.99 10.64
N GLU A 212 -10.21 4.73 10.35
CA GLU A 212 -9.31 3.93 11.17
C GLU A 212 -7.84 4.36 10.97
N ILE A 213 -7.42 4.59 9.71
CA ILE A 213 -6.08 5.11 9.39
C ILE A 213 -5.81 6.42 10.12
N ARG A 214 -6.80 7.33 10.20
CA ARG A 214 -6.66 8.65 10.83
C ARG A 214 -6.56 8.62 12.35
N ARG A 215 -7.03 7.55 12.99
CA ARG A 215 -6.98 7.36 14.45
C ARG A 215 -5.69 6.70 14.93
N THR A 216 -4.85 6.30 13.98
CA THR A 216 -3.56 5.70 14.25
C THR A 216 -2.49 6.74 14.44
#